data_9b46ccb94ec1ea9aef6a8ff1138435c2
#
_entry.id   9b46ccb94ec1ea9aef6a8ff1138435c2
#
_cell.length_a   1.000
_cell.length_b   1.000
_cell.length_c   1.000
_cell.angle_alpha   90.00
_cell.angle_beta   90.00
_cell.angle_gamma   90.00
#
_symmetry.space_group_name_H-M   'P 1'
#
loop_
_entity.id
_entity.type
_entity.pdbx_description
1 polymer ?
#
loop_
_entity_poly.entity_id
_entity_poly.type
_entity_poly.pdbx_seq_one_letter_code
_entity_poly.pdbx_strand_id
1 'polypeptide(L)'
;MRLSARTWVVLGALLGILIVFTTGQVVPATSDYQAHMRVWLAGRATGITAYVLLTVLVSLGLIMSHPTNQSTWKLSKRLFPWHENLFVFVVAFLVAHVVSIILDPYAGVGIAGSFVPGLSSYRSAPVALGTLGLYAALVSGITGRWSSLLPKGLWLKLHRFALVAWIVSWLHGLLSGTDSSALVPLYVGTGLLVMLAGAYRYWVSKKSRPTFASSLPDAQRQLPSRPGPGAGEHGSPPRATPAREIALRSASPDHPTVHIGQATAPVGAALMEDTQ
;
A
#
# COMPACT_ATOMS: atom_id res chain seq x y z
N MET A 1 6.19 20.76 -4.19
CA MET A 1 6.50 19.70 -5.18
C MET A 1 6.22 18.33 -4.55
N ARG A 2 5.31 17.54 -5.11
CA ARG A 2 5.15 16.14 -4.68
C ARG A 2 6.07 15.28 -5.55
N LEU A 3 7.08 14.69 -4.95
CA LEU A 3 7.98 13.77 -5.65
C LEU A 3 7.20 12.58 -6.20
N SER A 4 7.65 12.06 -7.36
CA SER A 4 7.01 10.89 -7.96
C SER A 4 7.22 9.65 -7.10
N ALA A 5 6.34 8.65 -7.27
CA ALA A 5 6.47 7.37 -6.58
C ALA A 5 7.82 6.69 -6.83
N ARG A 6 8.31 6.76 -8.09
CA ARG A 6 9.61 6.22 -8.47
C ARG A 6 10.75 6.90 -7.73
N THR A 7 10.68 8.23 -7.58
CA THR A 7 11.69 9.01 -6.84
C THR A 7 11.80 8.56 -5.39
N TRP A 8 10.66 8.31 -4.71
CA TRP A 8 10.68 7.86 -3.33
C TRP A 8 11.29 6.46 -3.14
N VAL A 9 11.00 5.52 -4.05
CA VAL A 9 11.61 4.17 -4.01
C VAL A 9 13.10 4.25 -4.27
N VAL A 10 13.53 5.04 -5.25
CA VAL A 10 14.95 5.24 -5.55
C VAL A 10 15.67 5.90 -4.37
N LEU A 11 15.08 6.93 -3.76
CA LEU A 11 15.65 7.56 -2.56
C LEU A 11 15.76 6.57 -1.40
N GLY A 12 14.75 5.73 -1.18
CA GLY A 12 14.79 4.69 -0.15
C GLY A 12 15.91 3.67 -0.40
N ALA A 13 16.07 3.22 -1.64
CA ALA A 13 17.14 2.29 -2.00
C ALA A 13 18.54 2.94 -1.85
N LEU A 14 18.71 4.17 -2.33
CA LEU A 14 19.96 4.91 -2.18
C LEU A 14 20.31 5.15 -0.71
N LEU A 15 19.32 5.51 0.10
CA LEU A 15 19.52 5.67 1.55
C LEU A 15 19.94 4.33 2.20
N GLY A 16 19.34 3.21 1.79
CA GLY A 16 19.73 1.89 2.26
C GLY A 16 21.20 1.55 1.95
N ILE A 17 21.62 1.79 0.72
CA ILE A 17 23.02 1.61 0.28
C ILE A 17 23.96 2.53 1.08
N LEU A 18 23.56 3.80 1.27
CA LEU A 18 24.34 4.76 2.06
C LEU A 18 24.51 4.31 3.51
N ILE A 19 23.46 3.75 4.13
CA ILE A 19 23.53 3.21 5.51
C ILE A 19 24.58 2.10 5.58
N VAL A 20 24.60 1.15 4.63
CA VAL A 20 25.60 0.07 4.59
C VAL A 20 27.00 0.64 4.45
N PHE A 21 27.19 1.56 3.50
CA PHE A 21 28.49 2.17 3.24
C PHE A 21 29.02 2.94 4.45
N THR A 22 28.21 3.80 5.07
CA THR A 22 28.60 4.60 6.23
C THR A 22 28.88 3.74 7.46
N THR A 23 28.14 2.64 7.67
CA THR A 23 28.39 1.72 8.78
C THR A 23 29.81 1.12 8.70
N GLY A 24 30.29 0.81 7.49
CA GLY A 24 31.65 0.31 7.27
C GLY A 24 32.74 1.35 7.55
N GLN A 25 32.46 2.66 7.39
CA GLN A 25 33.44 3.74 7.57
C GLN A 25 33.52 4.24 9.01
N VAL A 26 32.40 4.30 9.72
CA VAL A 26 32.32 4.90 11.07
C VAL A 26 33.06 4.07 12.12
N VAL A 27 33.17 2.77 11.93
CA VAL A 27 33.89 1.89 12.88
C VAL A 27 35.07 1.22 12.16
N PRO A 28 36.29 1.77 12.14
CA PRO A 28 37.44 1.19 11.50
C PRO A 28 37.78 -0.17 12.13
N ALA A 29 37.89 -1.26 11.34
CA ALA A 29 38.30 -2.58 11.81
C ALA A 29 39.82 -2.62 11.93
N THR A 30 40.28 -3.06 13.07
CA THR A 30 41.72 -3.25 13.35
C THR A 30 42.16 -4.71 13.11
N SER A 31 41.22 -5.61 12.81
CA SER A 31 41.46 -7.00 12.49
C SER A 31 40.38 -7.54 11.53
N ASP A 32 40.74 -8.62 10.82
CA ASP A 32 39.79 -9.32 9.93
C ASP A 32 38.54 -9.82 10.69
N TYR A 33 38.72 -10.31 11.89
CA TYR A 33 37.64 -10.72 12.77
C TYR A 33 36.66 -9.56 13.07
N GLN A 34 37.19 -8.39 13.42
CA GLN A 34 36.36 -7.21 13.65
C GLN A 34 35.70 -6.73 12.38
N ALA A 35 36.34 -6.83 11.22
CA ALA A 35 35.73 -6.50 9.94
C ALA A 35 34.49 -7.37 9.69
N HIS A 36 34.61 -8.66 9.95
CA HIS A 36 33.49 -9.61 9.77
C HIS A 36 32.34 -9.34 10.72
N MET A 37 32.62 -9.17 11.99
CA MET A 37 31.60 -8.89 13.00
C MET A 37 30.81 -7.61 12.69
N ARG A 38 31.39 -6.64 11.99
CA ARG A 38 30.69 -5.40 11.64
C ARG A 38 29.62 -5.62 10.59
N VAL A 39 29.94 -6.34 9.50
CA VAL A 39 28.99 -6.60 8.42
C VAL A 39 27.81 -7.40 8.99
N TRP A 40 28.10 -8.41 9.80
CA TRP A 40 27.10 -9.20 10.49
C TRP A 40 26.23 -8.37 11.44
N LEU A 41 26.86 -7.53 12.30
CA LEU A 41 26.12 -6.63 13.21
C LEU A 41 25.29 -5.60 12.45
N ALA A 42 25.80 -5.04 11.35
CA ALA A 42 25.06 -4.12 10.49
C ALA A 42 23.85 -4.82 9.86
N GLY A 43 24.02 -6.04 9.36
CA GLY A 43 22.93 -6.85 8.83
C GLY A 43 21.83 -7.08 9.86
N ARG A 44 22.21 -7.39 11.11
CA ARG A 44 21.24 -7.60 12.20
C ARG A 44 20.54 -6.30 12.61
N ALA A 45 21.30 -5.23 12.84
CA ALA A 45 20.75 -3.94 13.24
C ALA A 45 19.75 -3.40 12.20
N THR A 46 20.13 -3.47 10.92
CA THR A 46 19.26 -3.03 9.82
C THR A 46 18.03 -3.92 9.67
N GLY A 47 18.16 -5.23 9.88
CA GLY A 47 17.02 -6.18 9.86
C GLY A 47 16.04 -5.91 10.99
N ILE A 48 16.51 -5.74 12.22
CA ILE A 48 15.65 -5.41 13.37
C ILE A 48 14.96 -4.05 13.14
N THR A 49 15.69 -3.05 12.66
CA THR A 49 15.12 -1.73 12.35
C THR A 49 14.06 -1.82 11.25
N ALA A 50 14.32 -2.54 10.16
CA ALA A 50 13.36 -2.77 9.09
C ALA A 50 12.08 -3.46 9.63
N TYR A 51 12.25 -4.45 10.49
CA TYR A 51 11.13 -5.17 11.12
C TYR A 51 10.29 -4.26 12.03
N VAL A 52 10.92 -3.43 12.87
CA VAL A 52 10.21 -2.47 13.76
C VAL A 52 9.44 -1.45 12.91
N LEU A 53 10.08 -0.88 11.90
CA LEU A 53 9.44 0.06 10.98
C LEU A 53 8.27 -0.59 10.21
N LEU A 54 8.43 -1.84 9.76
CA LEU A 54 7.36 -2.61 9.12
C LEU A 54 6.20 -2.85 10.10
N THR A 55 6.49 -3.12 11.37
CA THR A 55 5.47 -3.28 12.42
C THR A 55 4.63 -2.01 12.59
N VAL A 56 5.28 -0.85 12.68
CA VAL A 56 4.59 0.44 12.76
C VAL A 56 3.79 0.69 11.48
N LEU A 57 4.37 0.44 10.31
CA LEU A 57 3.71 0.62 9.01
C LEU A 57 2.44 -0.22 8.89
N VAL A 58 2.50 -1.50 9.24
CA VAL A 58 1.35 -2.42 9.20
C VAL A 58 0.30 -2.01 10.23
N SER A 59 0.70 -1.63 11.43
CA SER A 59 -0.21 -1.17 12.48
C SER A 59 -0.97 0.09 12.06
N LEU A 60 -0.27 1.08 11.46
CA LEU A 60 -0.90 2.27 10.87
C LEU A 60 -1.89 1.88 9.77
N GLY A 61 -1.51 0.95 8.88
CA GLY A 61 -2.38 0.43 7.81
C GLY A 61 -3.64 -0.24 8.36
N LEU A 62 -3.53 -1.01 9.43
CA LEU A 62 -4.67 -1.64 10.11
C LEU A 62 -5.61 -0.58 10.72
N ILE A 63 -5.07 0.43 11.38
CA ILE A 63 -5.85 1.51 11.98
C ILE A 63 -6.59 2.34 10.91
N MET A 64 -5.94 2.63 9.78
CA MET A 64 -6.49 3.46 8.71
C MET A 64 -7.52 2.75 7.81
N SER A 65 -7.61 1.45 7.84
CA SER A 65 -8.35 0.66 6.84
C SER A 65 -9.88 0.69 6.98
N HIS A 66 -10.46 1.80 7.49
CA HIS A 66 -11.90 1.99 7.64
C HIS A 66 -12.44 3.18 6.82
N PRO A 67 -12.79 2.97 5.53
CA PRO A 67 -13.33 4.06 4.71
C PRO A 67 -14.77 4.47 5.06
N THR A 68 -15.53 3.64 5.79
CA THR A 68 -16.97 3.84 6.00
C THR A 68 -17.33 4.56 7.29
N ASN A 69 -16.38 4.76 8.20
CA ASN A 69 -16.65 5.45 9.47
C ASN A 69 -16.16 6.90 9.42
N GLN A 70 -17.10 7.86 9.39
CA GLN A 70 -16.77 9.29 9.35
C GLN A 70 -15.95 9.75 10.56
N SER A 71 -16.09 9.11 11.72
CA SER A 71 -15.33 9.45 12.95
C SER A 71 -13.85 9.07 12.80
N THR A 72 -13.53 7.99 12.08
CA THR A 72 -12.16 7.53 11.86
C THR A 72 -11.54 8.13 10.60
N TRP A 73 -12.32 8.77 9.73
CA TRP A 73 -11.81 9.38 8.50
C TRP A 73 -10.83 10.53 8.77
N LYS A 74 -11.11 11.36 9.78
CA LYS A 74 -10.19 12.42 10.19
C LYS A 74 -8.84 11.86 10.65
N LEU A 75 -8.87 10.76 11.41
CA LEU A 75 -7.67 10.05 11.87
C LEU A 75 -6.90 9.45 10.68
N SER A 76 -7.59 8.76 9.79
CA SER A 76 -6.98 8.15 8.59
C SER A 76 -6.31 9.21 7.71
N LYS A 77 -6.97 10.37 7.48
CA LYS A 77 -6.40 11.48 6.71
C LYS A 77 -5.13 12.06 7.36
N ARG A 78 -5.07 12.09 8.70
CA ARG A 78 -3.90 12.55 9.45
C ARG A 78 -2.75 11.55 9.43
N LEU A 79 -3.05 10.25 9.48
CA LEU A 79 -2.05 9.18 9.54
C LEU A 79 -1.51 8.78 8.15
N PHE A 80 -2.26 9.03 7.07
CA PHE A 80 -1.86 8.62 5.72
C PHE A 80 -0.49 9.15 5.28
N PRO A 81 -0.11 10.43 5.51
CA PRO A 81 1.22 10.91 5.16
C PRO A 81 2.34 10.18 5.91
N TRP A 82 2.11 9.81 7.17
CA TRP A 82 3.08 9.04 7.96
C TRP A 82 3.24 7.62 7.41
N HIS A 83 2.13 6.96 7.06
CA HIS A 83 2.17 5.63 6.44
C HIS A 83 2.94 5.66 5.10
N GLU A 84 2.70 6.67 4.27
CA GLU A 84 3.39 6.82 2.98
C GLU A 84 4.90 7.08 3.14
N ASN A 85 5.27 7.99 4.03
CA ASN A 85 6.67 8.34 4.26
C ASN A 85 7.45 7.21 4.96
N LEU A 86 6.82 6.53 5.93
CA LEU A 86 7.45 5.43 6.66
C LEU A 86 7.84 4.27 5.74
N PHE A 87 7.08 4.05 4.66
CA PHE A 87 7.41 3.04 3.66
C PHE A 87 8.81 3.22 3.05
N VAL A 88 9.25 4.47 2.83
CA VAL A 88 10.60 4.76 2.30
C VAL A 88 11.68 4.25 3.23
N PHE A 89 11.50 4.48 4.54
CA PHE A 89 12.45 4.00 5.54
C PHE A 89 12.44 2.47 5.64
N VAL A 90 11.27 1.83 5.59
CA VAL A 90 11.18 0.36 5.54
C VAL A 90 11.99 -0.18 4.36
N VAL A 91 11.82 0.39 3.16
CA VAL A 91 12.59 -0.02 1.96
C VAL A 91 14.07 0.20 2.15
N ALA A 92 14.49 1.36 2.69
CA ALA A 92 15.89 1.69 2.93
C ALA A 92 16.57 0.67 3.84
N PHE A 93 15.98 0.39 4.99
CA PHE A 93 16.54 -0.56 5.96
C PHE A 93 16.46 -2.01 5.47
N LEU A 94 15.41 -2.37 4.71
CA LEU A 94 15.31 -3.69 4.10
C LEU A 94 16.40 -3.92 3.04
N VAL A 95 16.67 -2.91 2.18
CA VAL A 95 17.79 -2.96 1.22
C VAL A 95 19.12 -3.06 1.96
N ALA A 96 19.33 -2.24 3.00
CA ALA A 96 20.54 -2.28 3.81
C ALA A 96 20.74 -3.66 4.44
N HIS A 97 19.67 -4.28 4.99
CA HIS A 97 19.69 -5.63 5.54
C HIS A 97 20.12 -6.67 4.50
N VAL A 98 19.43 -6.71 3.36
CA VAL A 98 19.71 -7.70 2.31
C VAL A 98 21.12 -7.54 1.76
N VAL A 99 21.57 -6.30 1.50
CA VAL A 99 22.92 -6.02 0.99
C VAL A 99 23.96 -6.43 2.03
N SER A 100 23.77 -6.13 3.31
CA SER A 100 24.71 -6.53 4.37
C SER A 100 24.83 -8.06 4.46
N ILE A 101 23.72 -8.80 4.37
CA ILE A 101 23.73 -10.27 4.43
C ILE A 101 24.39 -10.88 3.19
N ILE A 102 24.22 -10.29 2.01
CA ILE A 102 24.90 -10.72 0.77
C ILE A 102 26.41 -10.51 0.86
N LEU A 103 26.83 -9.39 1.43
CA LEU A 103 28.24 -9.00 1.57
C LEU A 103 28.96 -9.74 2.70
N ASP A 104 28.21 -10.40 3.59
CA ASP A 104 28.79 -11.13 4.72
C ASP A 104 29.20 -12.57 4.29
N PRO A 105 30.51 -12.83 4.13
CA PRO A 105 30.98 -14.15 3.73
C PRO A 105 30.76 -15.23 4.81
N TYR A 106 30.59 -14.83 6.09
CA TYR A 106 30.42 -15.76 7.20
C TYR A 106 28.97 -16.16 7.39
N ALA A 107 28.00 -15.33 7.02
CA ALA A 107 26.61 -15.68 7.07
C ALA A 107 26.27 -16.83 6.10
N GLY A 108 27.07 -17.03 5.04
CA GLY A 108 26.88 -18.13 4.10
C GLY A 108 25.56 -18.09 3.34
N VAL A 109 24.87 -16.94 3.34
CA VAL A 109 23.57 -16.77 2.67
C VAL A 109 23.77 -16.47 1.19
N GLY A 110 24.63 -15.51 0.86
CA GLY A 110 24.93 -15.10 -0.50
C GLY A 110 23.72 -14.59 -1.28
N ILE A 111 23.90 -14.31 -2.58
CA ILE A 111 22.85 -13.81 -3.46
C ILE A 111 21.74 -14.87 -3.63
N ALA A 112 22.11 -16.11 -3.92
CA ALA A 112 21.13 -17.18 -4.14
C ALA A 112 20.26 -17.44 -2.90
N GLY A 113 20.87 -17.53 -1.72
CA GLY A 113 20.14 -17.74 -0.46
C GLY A 113 19.26 -16.56 -0.06
N SER A 114 19.63 -15.33 -0.48
CA SER A 114 18.83 -14.14 -0.19
C SER A 114 17.57 -14.05 -1.06
N PHE A 115 17.61 -14.54 -2.30
CA PHE A 115 16.50 -14.41 -3.26
C PHE A 115 15.79 -15.71 -3.60
N VAL A 116 16.37 -16.87 -3.33
CA VAL A 116 15.71 -18.15 -3.57
C VAL A 116 15.41 -18.85 -2.25
N PRO A 117 14.14 -19.01 -1.86
CA PRO A 117 13.77 -19.64 -0.60
C PRO A 117 14.38 -21.06 -0.49
N GLY A 118 15.06 -21.33 0.60
CA GLY A 118 15.63 -22.64 0.88
C GLY A 118 17.07 -22.88 0.39
N LEU A 119 17.66 -21.96 -0.40
CA LEU A 119 19.04 -22.12 -0.91
C LEU A 119 20.12 -21.57 0.05
N SER A 120 19.73 -20.97 1.17
CA SER A 120 20.70 -20.51 2.17
C SER A 120 21.35 -21.70 2.89
N SER A 121 22.69 -21.69 3.01
CA SER A 121 23.43 -22.64 3.86
C SER A 121 23.28 -22.32 5.35
N TYR A 122 22.98 -21.06 5.69
CA TYR A 122 22.69 -20.64 7.05
C TYR A 122 21.21 -20.75 7.35
N ARG A 123 20.81 -21.62 8.31
CA ARG A 123 19.42 -21.76 8.78
C ARG A 123 18.39 -21.67 7.66
N SER A 124 18.45 -22.59 6.69
CA SER A 124 17.70 -22.54 5.42
C SER A 124 16.22 -22.19 5.57
N ALA A 125 15.48 -22.86 6.46
CA ALA A 125 14.04 -22.62 6.65
C ALA A 125 13.73 -21.24 7.24
N PRO A 126 14.39 -20.76 8.32
CA PRO A 126 14.22 -19.39 8.79
C PRO A 126 14.57 -18.33 7.75
N VAL A 127 15.65 -18.51 6.97
CA VAL A 127 16.02 -17.55 5.91
C VAL A 127 14.99 -17.56 4.78
N ALA A 128 14.45 -18.74 4.42
CA ALA A 128 13.37 -18.82 3.45
C ALA A 128 12.12 -18.00 3.84
N LEU A 129 11.78 -17.96 5.13
CA LEU A 129 10.73 -17.07 5.63
C LEU A 129 11.06 -15.59 5.36
N GLY A 130 12.31 -15.20 5.56
CA GLY A 130 12.77 -13.83 5.24
C GLY A 130 12.59 -13.49 3.76
N THR A 131 12.99 -14.42 2.88
CA THR A 131 12.83 -14.25 1.42
C THR A 131 11.35 -14.16 1.02
N LEU A 132 10.48 -15.00 1.60
CA LEU A 132 9.02 -14.92 1.37
C LEU A 132 8.45 -13.60 1.90
N GLY A 133 8.95 -13.13 3.06
CA GLY A 133 8.61 -11.83 3.62
C GLY A 133 8.99 -10.67 2.70
N LEU A 134 10.19 -10.73 2.11
CA LEU A 134 10.66 -9.78 1.10
C LEU A 134 9.69 -9.74 -0.10
N TYR A 135 9.32 -10.87 -0.66
CA TYR A 135 8.40 -10.92 -1.80
C TYR A 135 7.00 -10.40 -1.45
N ALA A 136 6.47 -10.77 -0.29
CA ALA A 136 5.19 -10.27 0.17
C ALA A 136 5.22 -8.75 0.42
N ALA A 137 6.34 -8.22 0.96
CA ALA A 137 6.56 -6.80 1.14
C ALA A 137 6.66 -6.05 -0.19
N LEU A 138 7.36 -6.62 -1.19
CA LEU A 138 7.43 -6.06 -2.54
C LEU A 138 6.06 -6.02 -3.21
N VAL A 139 5.29 -7.10 -3.17
CA VAL A 139 3.93 -7.15 -3.73
C VAL A 139 3.05 -6.10 -3.08
N SER A 140 3.03 -6.02 -1.74
CA SER A 140 2.19 -5.05 -1.04
C SER A 140 2.64 -3.62 -1.24
N GLY A 141 3.95 -3.36 -1.26
CA GLY A 141 4.53 -2.03 -1.46
C GLY A 141 4.29 -1.50 -2.88
N ILE A 142 4.57 -2.34 -3.89
CA ILE A 142 4.35 -2.01 -5.30
C ILE A 142 2.87 -1.71 -5.54
N THR A 143 1.97 -2.60 -5.09
CA THR A 143 0.53 -2.43 -5.29
C THR A 143 -0.04 -1.25 -4.52
N GLY A 144 0.46 -0.97 -3.32
CA GLY A 144 0.08 0.23 -2.56
C GLY A 144 0.53 1.53 -3.25
N ARG A 145 1.73 1.53 -3.83
CA ARG A 145 2.33 2.72 -4.46
C ARG A 145 1.77 3.03 -5.85
N TRP A 146 1.44 2.00 -6.62
CA TRP A 146 0.86 2.11 -7.97
C TRP A 146 -0.58 1.59 -8.04
N SER A 147 -1.36 1.89 -7.01
CA SER A 147 -2.76 1.46 -6.90
C SER A 147 -3.64 1.88 -8.09
N SER A 148 -3.31 3.01 -8.74
CA SER A 148 -4.02 3.52 -9.92
C SER A 148 -3.82 2.68 -11.19
N LEU A 149 -2.75 1.85 -11.26
CA LEU A 149 -2.46 0.97 -12.40
C LEU A 149 -3.22 -0.36 -12.31
N LEU A 150 -3.84 -0.65 -11.18
CA LEU A 150 -4.51 -1.91 -10.92
C LEU A 150 -6.03 -1.78 -11.03
N PRO A 151 -6.74 -2.83 -11.45
CA PRO A 151 -8.20 -2.86 -11.43
C PRO A 151 -8.75 -2.54 -10.04
N LYS A 152 -9.92 -1.87 -10.00
CA LYS A 152 -10.59 -1.50 -8.75
C LYS A 152 -10.78 -2.74 -7.85
N GLY A 153 -10.30 -2.65 -6.62
CA GLY A 153 -10.39 -3.71 -5.62
C GLY A 153 -9.27 -4.74 -5.63
N LEU A 154 -8.54 -4.95 -6.74
CA LEU A 154 -7.40 -5.88 -6.79
C LEU A 154 -6.22 -5.37 -5.98
N TRP A 155 -5.90 -4.07 -6.10
CA TRP A 155 -4.81 -3.45 -5.34
C TRP A 155 -4.97 -3.68 -3.83
N LEU A 156 -6.19 -3.57 -3.29
CA LEU A 156 -6.44 -3.78 -1.86
C LEU A 156 -6.25 -5.24 -1.44
N LYS A 157 -6.62 -6.19 -2.30
CA LYS A 157 -6.40 -7.62 -2.05
C LYS A 157 -4.90 -7.92 -1.98
N LEU A 158 -4.13 -7.41 -2.95
CA LEU A 158 -2.68 -7.57 -3.00
C LEU A 158 -1.98 -6.80 -1.87
N HIS A 159 -2.43 -5.59 -1.56
CA HIS A 159 -1.86 -4.81 -0.46
C HIS A 159 -2.03 -5.49 0.92
N ARG A 160 -3.02 -6.37 1.09
CA ARG A 160 -3.17 -7.18 2.31
C ARG A 160 -2.02 -8.16 2.54
N PHE A 161 -1.22 -8.47 1.53
CA PHE A 161 0.03 -9.21 1.70
C PHE A 161 1.02 -8.51 2.64
N ALA A 162 0.83 -7.24 2.95
CA ALA A 162 1.59 -6.54 3.99
C ALA A 162 1.49 -7.23 5.37
N LEU A 163 0.33 -7.79 5.71
CA LEU A 163 0.17 -8.56 6.96
C LEU A 163 0.92 -9.89 6.89
N VAL A 164 0.88 -10.57 5.73
CA VAL A 164 1.66 -11.79 5.50
C VAL A 164 3.16 -11.47 5.58
N ALA A 165 3.62 -10.39 4.93
CA ALA A 165 5.00 -9.94 5.00
C ALA A 165 5.44 -9.72 6.45
N TRP A 166 4.61 -9.09 7.27
CA TRP A 166 4.89 -8.87 8.68
C TRP A 166 4.97 -10.19 9.47
N ILE A 167 3.99 -11.12 9.31
CA ILE A 167 3.97 -12.41 10.02
C ILE A 167 5.22 -13.22 9.70
N VAL A 168 5.56 -13.38 8.42
CA VAL A 168 6.73 -14.19 8.04
C VAL A 168 8.05 -13.50 8.42
N SER A 169 8.12 -12.17 8.44
CA SER A 169 9.28 -11.42 8.94
C SER A 169 9.43 -11.55 10.46
N TRP A 170 8.33 -11.56 11.20
CA TRP A 170 8.30 -11.83 12.63
C TRP A 170 8.84 -13.23 12.95
N LEU A 171 8.36 -14.25 12.23
CA LEU A 171 8.86 -15.63 12.36
C LEU A 171 10.32 -15.74 11.93
N HIS A 172 10.71 -15.07 10.84
CA HIS A 172 12.10 -15.02 10.38
C HIS A 172 13.02 -14.46 11.47
N GLY A 173 12.70 -13.32 12.06
CA GLY A 173 13.50 -12.69 13.11
C GLY A 173 13.61 -13.58 14.36
N LEU A 174 12.49 -14.18 14.78
CA LEU A 174 12.45 -15.07 15.94
C LEU A 174 13.28 -16.34 15.76
N LEU A 175 13.27 -16.92 14.55
CA LEU A 175 13.91 -18.20 14.26
C LEU A 175 15.35 -18.06 13.74
N SER A 176 15.71 -16.95 13.08
CA SER A 176 17.05 -16.72 12.53
C SER A 176 18.01 -16.09 13.52
N GLY A 177 17.50 -15.33 14.47
CA GLY A 177 18.31 -14.57 15.43
C GLY A 177 19.06 -15.50 16.39
N THR A 178 20.36 -15.25 16.57
CA THR A 178 21.16 -15.90 17.64
C THR A 178 20.84 -15.35 19.01
N ASP A 179 20.31 -14.10 19.08
CA ASP A 179 19.92 -13.42 20.32
C ASP A 179 18.40 -13.32 20.46
N SER A 180 17.68 -14.27 19.88
CA SER A 180 16.20 -14.26 19.93
C SER A 180 15.67 -14.24 21.37
N SER A 181 16.37 -14.87 22.31
CA SER A 181 16.01 -14.86 23.74
C SER A 181 16.04 -13.45 24.34
N ALA A 182 17.04 -12.62 24.03
CA ALA A 182 17.15 -11.24 24.49
C ALA A 182 16.11 -10.32 23.83
N LEU A 183 15.65 -10.68 22.62
CA LEU A 183 14.68 -9.92 21.83
C LEU A 183 13.23 -10.41 22.02
N VAL A 184 12.98 -11.42 22.86
CA VAL A 184 11.60 -11.88 23.16
C VAL A 184 10.66 -10.74 23.53
N PRO A 185 11.02 -9.77 24.40
CA PRO A 185 10.13 -8.67 24.73
C PRO A 185 9.75 -7.82 23.50
N LEU A 186 10.69 -7.62 22.54
CA LEU A 186 10.42 -6.93 21.29
C LEU A 186 9.41 -7.69 20.43
N TYR A 187 9.61 -9.00 20.25
CA TYR A 187 8.70 -9.83 19.43
C TYR A 187 7.32 -9.95 20.05
N VAL A 188 7.23 -10.12 21.36
CA VAL A 188 5.94 -10.13 22.08
C VAL A 188 5.27 -8.77 21.99
N GLY A 189 5.98 -7.69 22.27
CA GLY A 189 5.43 -6.32 22.22
C GLY A 189 4.92 -5.94 20.84
N THR A 190 5.68 -6.26 19.78
CA THR A 190 5.25 -6.01 18.39
C THR A 190 4.08 -6.89 17.98
N GLY A 191 4.05 -8.16 18.41
CA GLY A 191 2.92 -9.06 18.22
C GLY A 191 1.63 -8.51 18.84
N LEU A 192 1.72 -8.09 20.11
CA LEU A 192 0.59 -7.47 20.81
C LEU A 192 0.13 -6.18 20.13
N LEU A 193 1.05 -5.33 19.66
CA LEU A 193 0.71 -4.09 18.95
C LEU A 193 -0.11 -4.36 17.69
N VAL A 194 0.33 -5.31 16.84
CA VAL A 194 -0.39 -5.66 15.62
C VAL A 194 -1.73 -6.33 15.92
N MET A 195 -1.80 -7.19 16.94
CA MET A 195 -3.05 -7.80 17.39
C MET A 195 -4.04 -6.74 17.87
N LEU A 196 -3.60 -5.76 18.67
CA LEU A 196 -4.44 -4.66 19.15
C LEU A 196 -4.93 -3.78 18.00
N ALA A 197 -4.05 -3.46 17.03
CA ALA A 197 -4.45 -2.72 15.83
C ALA A 197 -5.49 -3.50 15.00
N GLY A 198 -5.33 -4.81 14.86
CA GLY A 198 -6.29 -5.70 14.22
C GLY A 198 -7.62 -5.78 14.96
N ALA A 199 -7.58 -5.91 16.29
CA ALA A 199 -8.77 -5.92 17.14
C ALA A 199 -9.52 -4.57 17.07
N TYR A 200 -8.80 -3.45 17.11
CA TYR A 200 -9.36 -2.12 16.88
C TYR A 200 -10.08 -2.02 15.55
N ARG A 201 -9.42 -2.46 14.47
CA ARG A 201 -10.02 -2.53 13.14
C ARG A 201 -11.33 -3.31 13.13
N TYR A 202 -11.33 -4.51 13.73
CA TYR A 202 -12.51 -5.38 13.77
C TYR A 202 -13.65 -4.71 14.56
N TRP A 203 -13.35 -4.15 15.72
CA TRP A 203 -14.32 -3.48 16.58
C TRP A 203 -14.97 -2.27 15.90
N VAL A 204 -14.17 -1.41 15.28
CA VAL A 204 -14.66 -0.23 14.55
C VAL A 204 -15.49 -0.65 13.33
N SER A 205 -15.10 -1.72 12.63
CA SER A 205 -15.85 -2.27 11.49
C SER A 205 -17.24 -2.77 11.89
N LYS A 206 -17.33 -3.44 13.05
CA LYS A 206 -18.60 -3.96 13.56
C LYS A 206 -19.57 -2.83 13.92
N LYS A 207 -19.06 -1.73 14.50
CA LYS A 207 -19.86 -0.57 14.91
C LYS A 207 -20.36 0.26 13.71
N SER A 208 -19.72 0.16 12.56
CA SER A 208 -20.03 0.96 11.36
C SER A 208 -21.00 0.28 10.39
N ARG A 209 -21.53 -0.90 10.70
CA ARG A 209 -22.58 -1.53 9.90
C ARG A 209 -23.91 -0.87 10.26
N PRO A 210 -24.49 0.04 9.43
CA PRO A 210 -25.87 0.45 9.62
C PRO A 210 -26.71 -0.81 9.45
N THR A 211 -27.54 -1.11 10.44
CA THR A 211 -28.60 -2.10 10.29
C THR A 211 -29.54 -1.54 9.23
N PHE A 212 -29.52 -2.09 8.03
CA PHE A 212 -30.30 -1.62 6.87
C PHE A 212 -31.81 -1.56 7.17
N ALA A 213 -32.24 -2.22 8.25
CA ALA A 213 -33.60 -2.22 8.75
C ALA A 213 -34.02 -0.94 9.49
N SER A 214 -33.06 -0.11 9.94
CA SER A 214 -33.37 1.13 10.69
C SER A 214 -33.29 2.40 9.85
N SER A 215 -32.95 2.31 8.58
CA SER A 215 -32.78 3.47 7.70
C SER A 215 -33.89 3.64 6.66
N LEU A 216 -34.91 2.79 6.68
CA LEU A 216 -36.12 3.08 5.91
C LEU A 216 -36.88 4.16 6.70
N PRO A 217 -37.11 5.35 6.11
CA PRO A 217 -37.98 6.35 6.72
C PRO A 217 -39.34 5.71 7.05
N ASP A 218 -39.88 6.00 8.23
CA ASP A 218 -41.19 5.49 8.66
C ASP A 218 -42.32 5.75 7.65
N ALA A 219 -42.13 6.73 6.75
CA ALA A 219 -43.00 7.01 5.62
C ALA A 219 -43.14 5.82 4.62
N GLN A 220 -42.14 4.95 4.49
CA GLN A 220 -42.25 3.77 3.61
C GLN A 220 -42.89 2.56 4.29
N ARG A 221 -42.99 2.56 5.63
CA ARG A 221 -43.72 1.53 6.37
C ARG A 221 -45.22 1.75 6.39
N GLN A 222 -45.69 2.95 6.01
CA GLN A 222 -47.09 3.36 6.01
C GLN A 222 -47.72 3.39 4.61
N LEU A 223 -47.04 2.83 3.60
CA LEU A 223 -47.75 2.61 2.32
C LEU A 223 -48.85 1.55 2.54
N PRO A 224 -50.12 1.94 2.43
CA PRO A 224 -51.20 0.96 2.52
C PRO A 224 -50.99 -0.09 1.42
N SER A 225 -51.14 -1.34 1.80
CA SER A 225 -51.11 -2.47 0.88
C SER A 225 -52.02 -2.15 -0.29
N ARG A 226 -51.45 -2.12 -1.50
CA ARG A 226 -52.18 -1.91 -2.75
C ARG A 226 -53.31 -2.96 -2.80
N PRO A 227 -54.58 -2.55 -2.93
CA PRO A 227 -55.66 -3.53 -3.06
C PRO A 227 -55.37 -4.40 -4.26
N GLY A 228 -55.53 -5.71 -4.10
CA GLY A 228 -55.36 -6.67 -5.16
C GLY A 228 -56.34 -6.39 -6.32
N PRO A 229 -56.01 -6.81 -7.55
CA PRO A 229 -56.89 -6.65 -8.71
C PRO A 229 -58.05 -7.65 -8.62
N GLY A 230 -59.20 -7.20 -8.14
CA GLY A 230 -60.38 -8.08 -8.07
C GLY A 230 -61.54 -7.53 -7.26
N ALA A 231 -62.22 -6.52 -7.75
CA ALA A 231 -63.66 -6.32 -7.54
C ALA A 231 -64.12 -5.32 -8.61
N GLY A 232 -64.85 -5.80 -9.57
CA GLY A 232 -65.40 -4.98 -10.64
C GLY A 232 -66.51 -4.08 -10.13
N GLU A 233 -66.47 -2.84 -10.57
CA GLU A 233 -67.70 -2.02 -10.68
C GLU A 233 -67.63 -1.23 -11.99
N HIS A 234 -68.63 -1.47 -12.79
CA HIS A 234 -68.96 -0.74 -14.00
C HIS A 234 -69.21 0.74 -13.65
N GLY A 235 -68.29 1.59 -14.02
CA GLY A 235 -68.50 3.03 -14.01
C GLY A 235 -68.02 3.62 -15.33
N SER A 236 -68.92 4.29 -16.01
CA SER A 236 -68.77 4.92 -17.34
C SER A 236 -67.54 5.85 -17.46
N PRO A 237 -66.92 5.94 -18.64
CA PRO A 237 -65.69 6.74 -18.81
C PRO A 237 -66.00 8.24 -18.73
N PRO A 238 -65.19 9.03 -18.05
CA PRO A 238 -65.30 10.47 -18.07
C PRO A 238 -64.80 11.03 -19.41
N ARG A 239 -65.61 11.95 -19.92
CA ARG A 239 -65.47 12.72 -21.13
C ARG A 239 -64.13 13.44 -21.25
N ALA A 240 -63.42 13.21 -22.34
CA ALA A 240 -62.16 13.83 -22.66
C ALA A 240 -62.31 15.37 -22.78
N THR A 241 -61.53 16.09 -22.04
CA THR A 241 -61.31 17.55 -22.19
C THR A 241 -60.16 17.78 -23.19
N PRO A 242 -60.27 18.67 -24.16
CA PRO A 242 -59.26 18.86 -25.20
C PRO A 242 -57.95 19.45 -24.60
N ALA A 243 -56.85 18.86 -24.96
CA ALA A 243 -55.51 19.31 -24.63
C ALA A 243 -55.26 20.68 -25.20
N ARG A 244 -54.86 21.59 -24.34
CA ARG A 244 -54.41 22.95 -24.67
C ARG A 244 -52.98 22.86 -25.22
N GLU A 245 -52.89 23.19 -26.50
CA GLU A 245 -51.69 23.34 -27.28
C GLU A 245 -50.80 24.45 -26.67
N ILE A 246 -49.67 24.05 -26.05
CA ILE A 246 -48.67 25.01 -25.61
C ILE A 246 -47.61 25.09 -26.72
N ALA A 247 -47.64 26.24 -27.39
CA ALA A 247 -46.72 26.64 -28.44
C ALA A 247 -45.26 26.53 -27.98
N LEU A 248 -44.49 25.75 -28.70
CA LEU A 248 -43.01 25.80 -28.69
C LEU A 248 -42.54 27.10 -29.29
N ARG A 249 -42.10 28.04 -28.44
CA ARG A 249 -41.27 29.15 -28.89
C ARG A 249 -39.82 28.67 -28.93
N SER A 250 -39.31 28.57 -30.15
CA SER A 250 -37.90 28.44 -30.47
C SER A 250 -37.09 29.65 -29.97
N ALA A 251 -36.19 29.44 -29.03
CA ALA A 251 -35.13 30.37 -28.77
C ALA A 251 -33.84 29.79 -29.34
N SER A 252 -33.27 30.53 -30.30
CA SER A 252 -31.97 30.27 -30.93
C SER A 252 -30.86 30.58 -29.94
N PRO A 253 -29.85 29.72 -29.79
CA PRO A 253 -28.62 30.11 -29.10
C PRO A 253 -27.59 30.59 -30.12
N ASP A 254 -27.15 31.85 -29.96
CA ASP A 254 -25.96 32.40 -30.59
C ASP A 254 -24.72 31.70 -30.03
N HIS A 255 -24.02 30.93 -30.86
CA HIS A 255 -22.67 30.46 -30.58
C HIS A 255 -21.65 31.35 -31.30
N PRO A 256 -20.63 31.89 -30.61
CA PRO A 256 -19.50 32.53 -31.28
C PRO A 256 -18.57 31.43 -31.83
N THR A 257 -18.37 31.44 -33.11
CA THR A 257 -17.38 30.66 -33.85
C THR A 257 -15.97 31.10 -33.48
N VAL A 258 -15.21 30.23 -32.87
CA VAL A 258 -13.76 30.40 -32.68
C VAL A 258 -13.06 29.88 -33.94
N HIS A 259 -12.44 30.79 -34.69
CA HIS A 259 -11.54 30.48 -35.78
C HIS A 259 -10.26 29.82 -35.27
N ILE A 260 -10.03 28.57 -35.65
CA ILE A 260 -8.74 27.91 -35.50
C ILE A 260 -7.95 28.23 -36.78
N GLY A 261 -6.94 29.10 -36.63
CA GLY A 261 -5.98 29.39 -37.68
C GLY A 261 -5.08 28.21 -37.95
N GLN A 262 -5.08 27.75 -39.18
CA GLN A 262 -4.09 26.83 -39.74
C GLN A 262 -2.77 27.61 -39.84
N ALA A 263 -1.74 27.14 -39.16
CA ALA A 263 -0.35 27.51 -39.43
C ALA A 263 0.32 26.40 -40.22
N THR A 264 0.60 26.76 -41.47
CA THR A 264 1.39 26.05 -42.47
C THR A 264 2.84 25.89 -42.02
N ALA A 265 3.37 24.69 -42.21
CA ALA A 265 4.79 24.42 -42.15
C ALA A 265 5.55 25.02 -43.36
N PRO A 266 6.83 25.32 -43.23
CA PRO A 266 7.73 25.15 -44.37
C PRO A 266 8.77 24.04 -44.12
N VAL A 267 8.87 23.25 -45.16
CA VAL A 267 9.96 22.34 -45.58
C VAL A 267 11.25 23.14 -45.72
N GLY A 268 12.33 22.65 -45.19
CA GLY A 268 13.65 23.16 -45.40
C GLY A 268 14.68 22.05 -45.27
N ALA A 269 15.11 21.62 -46.40
CA ALA A 269 16.13 20.60 -46.69
C ALA A 269 17.54 21.12 -46.37
N ALA A 270 18.42 20.16 -46.30
CA ALA A 270 19.81 20.16 -46.81
C ALA A 270 20.87 19.92 -45.75
N LEU A 271 21.52 18.83 -45.98
CA LEU A 271 22.93 18.65 -46.37
C LEU A 271 23.95 18.63 -45.23
N MET A 272 24.49 17.46 -45.08
CA MET A 272 25.86 17.02 -45.45
C MET A 272 27.00 17.40 -44.51
N GLU A 273 27.84 16.41 -44.42
CA GLU A 273 29.29 16.29 -44.22
C GLU A 273 29.74 16.07 -42.79
N ASP A 274 30.22 14.89 -42.53
CA ASP A 274 31.54 14.29 -42.77
C ASP A 274 32.58 14.57 -41.67
N THR A 275 33.25 13.50 -41.35
CA THR A 275 34.65 13.32 -40.89
C THR A 275 34.93 13.32 -39.37
N GLN A 276 35.47 12.16 -39.11
CA GLN A 276 36.52 11.68 -38.17
C GLN A 276 36.04 11.22 -36.81
#